data_045f32a6c775975e28096bd79eeae3a2
#
_entry.id   045f32a6c775975e28096bd79eeae3a2
#
_cell.length_a   1.000
_cell.length_b   1.000
_cell.length_c   1.000
_cell.angle_alpha   90.00
_cell.angle_beta   90.00
_cell.angle_gamma   90.00
#
_symmetry.space_group_name_H-M   'P 1'
#
loop_
_entity.id
_entity.type
_entity.pdbx_description
1 polymer ?
#
loop_
_entity_poly.entity_id
_entity_poly.type
_entity_poly.pdbx_seq_one_letter_code
_entity_poly.pdbx_strand_id
1 'polypeptide(L)'
;CIVKDREYKVNLKMNGMFSVYNVLAALTTALALGMDIEKSIKTLEEIGGVAGRFEVIVNKPAVIVDYAHTPDGLENVLKAARDITPSDGRLICLFGCGGDRDNTKRPIMGEIAGKLSDYSIITSDNPRTEDPVSIIEQIEVGMKRTDGKYKVIVDRREAIAYALDHAKKDDVIILAGKGQETYQIIGKEKHDFDERVVVYKHLNK
;
A
#
# COMPACT_ATOMS: atom_id res chain seq x y z
N CYS A 1 17.97 -14.94 11.67
CA CYS A 1 17.16 -16.10 12.13
C CYS A 1 18.04 -17.12 12.83
N ILE A 2 17.46 -17.99 13.65
CA ILE A 2 18.14 -19.08 14.36
C ILE A 2 17.59 -20.41 13.85
N VAL A 3 18.47 -21.29 13.41
CA VAL A 3 18.13 -22.64 12.94
C VAL A 3 19.05 -23.64 13.61
N LYS A 4 18.50 -24.60 14.38
CA LYS A 4 19.26 -25.61 15.12
C LYS A 4 20.43 -25.00 15.92
N ASP A 5 20.14 -23.97 16.71
CA ASP A 5 21.06 -23.21 17.54
C ASP A 5 22.19 -22.43 16.81
N ARG A 6 22.12 -22.36 15.48
CA ARG A 6 23.03 -21.55 14.69
C ARG A 6 22.33 -20.28 14.23
N GLU A 7 22.96 -19.12 14.44
CA GLU A 7 22.48 -17.84 13.94
C GLU A 7 22.86 -17.61 12.49
N TYR A 8 21.88 -17.09 11.72
CA TYR A 8 22.07 -16.66 10.33
C TYR A 8 21.60 -15.22 10.19
N LYS A 9 22.48 -14.35 9.72
CA LYS A 9 22.12 -13.00 9.31
C LYS A 9 21.46 -13.05 7.94
N VAL A 10 20.34 -12.34 7.78
CA VAL A 10 19.61 -12.24 6.52
C VAL A 10 19.38 -10.76 6.22
N ASN A 11 19.87 -10.27 5.08
CA ASN A 11 19.76 -8.86 4.68
C ASN A 11 18.70 -8.76 3.57
N LEU A 12 17.51 -8.30 3.94
CA LEU A 12 16.41 -8.18 3.00
C LEU A 12 16.45 -6.84 2.27
N LYS A 13 16.14 -6.87 0.97
CA LYS A 13 15.88 -5.66 0.16
C LYS A 13 14.43 -5.18 0.27
N MET A 14 13.56 -5.98 0.89
CA MET A 14 12.14 -5.71 1.07
C MET A 14 11.90 -5.03 2.42
N ASN A 15 11.02 -4.04 2.45
CA ASN A 15 10.66 -3.30 3.65
C ASN A 15 9.45 -3.94 4.39
N GLY A 16 9.30 -3.59 5.67
CA GLY A 16 8.17 -3.96 6.52
C GLY A 16 8.30 -5.34 7.20
N MET A 17 7.75 -5.43 8.42
CA MET A 17 7.78 -6.65 9.23
C MET A 17 7.10 -7.85 8.54
N PHE A 18 6.07 -7.61 7.73
CA PHE A 18 5.43 -8.67 6.93
C PHE A 18 6.41 -9.36 5.97
N SER A 19 7.41 -8.64 5.43
CA SER A 19 8.46 -9.22 4.60
C SER A 19 9.35 -10.18 5.41
N VAL A 20 9.63 -9.84 6.67
CA VAL A 20 10.37 -10.73 7.58
C VAL A 20 9.60 -12.04 7.81
N TYR A 21 8.30 -11.97 8.10
CA TYR A 21 7.46 -13.16 8.27
C TYR A 21 7.36 -14.00 6.99
N ASN A 22 7.23 -13.37 5.83
CA ASN A 22 7.20 -14.07 4.55
C ASN A 22 8.52 -14.82 4.28
N VAL A 23 9.65 -14.17 4.56
CA VAL A 23 10.97 -14.79 4.43
C VAL A 23 11.16 -15.94 5.42
N LEU A 24 10.72 -15.79 6.66
CA LEU A 24 10.77 -16.88 7.64
C LEU A 24 9.93 -18.07 7.19
N ALA A 25 8.73 -17.83 6.65
CA ALA A 25 7.89 -18.89 6.11
C ALA A 25 8.57 -19.60 4.92
N ALA A 26 9.16 -18.84 4.00
CA ALA A 26 9.89 -19.39 2.85
C ALA A 26 11.10 -20.22 3.29
N LEU A 27 11.91 -19.71 4.23
CA LEU A 27 13.07 -20.44 4.78
C LEU A 27 12.64 -21.72 5.51
N THR A 28 11.57 -21.65 6.31
CA THR A 28 11.04 -22.82 7.02
C THR A 28 10.59 -23.90 6.04
N THR A 29 9.90 -23.49 4.95
CA THR A 29 9.47 -24.40 3.89
C THR A 29 10.67 -25.00 3.17
N ALA A 30 11.67 -24.21 2.82
CA ALA A 30 12.91 -24.69 2.16
C ALA A 30 13.63 -25.72 3.03
N LEU A 31 13.74 -25.47 4.33
CA LEU A 31 14.34 -26.41 5.28
C LEU A 31 13.54 -27.71 5.40
N ALA A 32 12.21 -27.63 5.45
CA ALA A 32 11.35 -28.83 5.49
C ALA A 32 11.49 -29.69 4.23
N LEU A 33 11.79 -29.08 3.09
CA LEU A 33 12.07 -29.75 1.81
C LEU A 33 13.54 -30.22 1.67
N GLY A 34 14.37 -30.05 2.71
CA GLY A 34 15.76 -30.46 2.71
C GLY A 34 16.70 -29.58 1.88
N MET A 35 16.28 -28.35 1.55
CA MET A 35 17.13 -27.41 0.82
C MET A 35 18.24 -26.84 1.72
N ASP A 36 19.36 -26.48 1.09
CA ASP A 36 20.47 -25.84 1.78
C ASP A 36 20.09 -24.44 2.27
N ILE A 37 20.31 -24.18 3.58
CA ILE A 37 19.90 -22.94 4.24
C ILE A 37 20.67 -21.72 3.70
N GLU A 38 21.96 -21.84 3.45
CA GLU A 38 22.82 -20.73 3.04
C GLU A 38 22.48 -20.30 1.61
N LYS A 39 22.21 -21.28 0.71
CA LYS A 39 21.71 -20.98 -0.64
C LYS A 39 20.34 -20.35 -0.61
N SER A 40 19.44 -20.83 0.26
CA SER A 40 18.09 -20.27 0.39
C SER A 40 18.13 -18.83 0.87
N ILE A 41 18.96 -18.53 1.87
CA ILE A 41 19.17 -17.14 2.36
C ILE A 41 19.70 -16.27 1.22
N LYS A 42 20.76 -16.68 0.55
CA LYS A 42 21.36 -15.90 -0.54
C LYS A 42 20.34 -15.59 -1.64
N THR A 43 19.51 -16.56 -2.03
CA THR A 43 18.47 -16.35 -3.02
C THR A 43 17.43 -15.34 -2.55
N LEU A 44 17.01 -15.40 -1.28
CA LEU A 44 16.04 -14.47 -0.71
C LEU A 44 16.59 -13.03 -0.57
N GLU A 45 17.90 -12.87 -0.31
CA GLU A 45 18.57 -11.58 -0.30
C GLU A 45 18.67 -10.93 -1.69
N GLU A 46 18.60 -11.72 -2.77
CA GLU A 46 18.60 -11.22 -4.15
C GLU A 46 17.22 -10.71 -4.60
N ILE A 47 16.13 -11.13 -3.94
CA ILE A 47 14.76 -10.73 -4.28
C ILE A 47 14.55 -9.23 -4.00
N GLY A 48 14.27 -8.47 -5.04
CA GLY A 48 14.05 -7.01 -4.98
C GLY A 48 12.65 -6.56 -4.53
N GLY A 49 11.82 -7.50 -4.07
CA GLY A 49 10.41 -7.24 -3.75
C GLY A 49 9.46 -7.80 -4.80
N VAL A 50 8.17 -7.61 -4.59
CA VAL A 50 7.10 -8.03 -5.49
C VAL A 50 6.37 -6.80 -5.98
N ALA A 51 6.15 -6.70 -7.29
CA ALA A 51 5.42 -5.56 -7.88
C ALA A 51 4.06 -5.36 -7.20
N GLY A 52 3.78 -4.12 -6.81
CA GLY A 52 2.55 -3.75 -6.10
C GLY A 52 2.44 -4.25 -4.67
N ARG A 53 3.55 -4.64 -4.03
CA ARG A 53 3.65 -5.02 -2.61
C ARG A 53 4.72 -4.19 -1.94
N PHE A 54 4.32 -3.13 -1.26
CA PHE A 54 5.21 -2.12 -0.66
C PHE A 54 6.30 -1.67 -1.64
N GLU A 55 5.92 -1.48 -2.89
CA GLU A 55 6.81 -1.15 -3.99
C GLU A 55 7.14 0.34 -3.97
N VAL A 56 8.37 0.69 -3.62
CA VAL A 56 8.85 2.08 -3.65
C VAL A 56 9.16 2.45 -5.09
N ILE A 57 8.32 3.30 -5.70
CA ILE A 57 8.46 3.73 -7.10
C ILE A 57 9.14 5.11 -7.23
N VAL A 58 9.10 5.93 -6.19
CA VAL A 58 9.79 7.22 -6.09
C VAL A 58 10.39 7.34 -4.69
N ASN A 59 11.58 7.93 -4.58
CA ASN A 59 12.28 8.01 -3.30
C ASN A 59 12.06 9.33 -2.54
N LYS A 60 11.79 10.44 -3.25
CA LYS A 60 11.63 11.77 -2.61
C LYS A 60 10.69 12.66 -3.41
N PRO A 61 9.46 12.95 -2.90
CA PRO A 61 8.85 12.26 -1.75
C PRO A 61 8.79 10.75 -2.00
N ALA A 62 8.77 9.94 -0.95
CA ALA A 62 8.65 8.50 -1.15
C ALA A 62 7.22 8.17 -1.61
N VAL A 63 7.08 7.49 -2.75
CA VAL A 63 5.79 7.01 -3.26
C VAL A 63 5.83 5.49 -3.30
N ILE A 64 4.89 4.88 -2.62
CA ILE A 64 4.81 3.43 -2.42
C ILE A 64 3.47 2.94 -2.95
N VAL A 65 3.52 1.93 -3.82
CA VAL A 65 2.33 1.25 -4.33
C VAL A 65 2.13 -0.06 -3.59
N ASP A 66 0.91 -0.30 -3.08
CA ASP A 66 0.58 -1.52 -2.36
C ASP A 66 -0.83 -2.03 -2.69
N TYR A 67 -1.00 -3.35 -2.64
CA TYR A 67 -2.28 -4.03 -2.89
C TYR A 67 -3.21 -4.08 -1.66
N ALA A 68 -2.89 -3.40 -0.59
CA ALA A 68 -3.67 -3.38 0.65
C ALA A 68 -5.10 -2.85 0.40
N HIS A 69 -6.05 -3.77 0.30
CA HIS A 69 -7.47 -3.52 0.02
C HIS A 69 -8.41 -4.11 1.09
N THR A 70 -7.84 -4.55 2.21
CA THR A 70 -8.53 -5.05 3.40
C THR A 70 -8.14 -4.22 4.62
N PRO A 71 -8.94 -4.22 5.70
CA PRO A 71 -8.59 -3.53 6.95
C PRO A 71 -7.20 -3.90 7.46
N ASP A 72 -6.91 -5.18 7.64
CA ASP A 72 -5.59 -5.66 8.11
C ASP A 72 -4.45 -5.28 7.16
N GLY A 73 -4.69 -5.38 5.85
CA GLY A 73 -3.71 -4.98 4.84
C GLY A 73 -3.38 -3.50 4.93
N LEU A 74 -4.41 -2.65 5.04
CA LEU A 74 -4.22 -1.20 5.16
C LEU A 74 -3.52 -0.83 6.47
N GLU A 75 -3.90 -1.45 7.58
CA GLU A 75 -3.25 -1.24 8.86
C GLU A 75 -1.76 -1.60 8.83
N ASN A 76 -1.44 -2.77 8.27
CA ASN A 76 -0.06 -3.25 8.19
C ASN A 76 0.81 -2.39 7.28
N VAL A 77 0.29 -1.98 6.10
CA VAL A 77 1.06 -1.12 5.19
C VAL A 77 1.29 0.27 5.77
N LEU A 78 0.30 0.84 6.48
CA LEU A 78 0.46 2.14 7.12
C LEU A 78 1.45 2.10 8.29
N LYS A 79 1.43 1.04 9.10
CA LYS A 79 2.44 0.84 10.15
C LYS A 79 3.84 0.72 9.56
N ALA A 80 4.03 -0.10 8.55
CA ALA A 80 5.32 -0.26 7.87
C ALA A 80 5.80 1.05 7.22
N ALA A 81 4.88 1.84 6.66
CA ALA A 81 5.20 3.14 6.08
C ALA A 81 5.56 4.17 7.16
N ARG A 82 4.91 4.12 8.32
CA ARG A 82 5.24 4.97 9.47
C ARG A 82 6.67 4.72 9.96
N ASP A 83 7.13 3.47 9.98
CA ASP A 83 8.49 3.12 10.40
C ASP A 83 9.58 3.75 9.53
N ILE A 84 9.27 4.05 8.27
CA ILE A 84 10.21 4.69 7.33
C ILE A 84 9.92 6.18 7.10
N THR A 85 8.84 6.72 7.67
CA THR A 85 8.50 8.15 7.56
C THR A 85 9.44 8.95 8.46
N PRO A 86 10.22 9.91 7.93
CA PRO A 86 11.03 10.79 8.75
C PRO A 86 10.20 11.59 9.78
N SER A 87 10.83 12.01 10.86
CA SER A 87 10.16 12.77 11.94
C SER A 87 9.48 14.05 11.46
N ASP A 88 10.03 14.68 10.44
CA ASP A 88 9.53 15.94 9.87
C ASP A 88 8.60 15.71 8.66
N GLY A 89 8.50 14.44 8.21
CA GLY A 89 7.66 14.01 7.10
C GLY A 89 6.25 13.63 7.55
N ARG A 90 5.31 13.70 6.61
CA ARG A 90 3.93 13.23 6.81
C ARG A 90 3.76 11.88 6.12
N LEU A 91 2.98 11.01 6.73
CA LEU A 91 2.43 9.83 6.09
C LEU A 91 1.10 10.18 5.43
N ILE A 92 1.05 10.14 4.10
CA ILE A 92 -0.14 10.42 3.28
C ILE A 92 -0.68 9.09 2.78
N CYS A 93 -1.95 8.78 3.09
CA CYS A 93 -2.63 7.57 2.64
C CYS A 93 -3.64 7.90 1.54
N LEU A 94 -3.43 7.39 0.32
CA LEU A 94 -4.39 7.47 -0.77
C LEU A 94 -5.00 6.09 -1.00
N PHE A 95 -6.32 5.96 -0.82
CA PHE A 95 -7.00 4.68 -0.96
C PHE A 95 -8.46 4.84 -1.35
N GLY A 96 -9.06 3.74 -1.77
CA GLY A 96 -10.47 3.58 -2.01
C GLY A 96 -10.90 2.15 -1.74
N CYS A 97 -12.18 1.86 -1.94
CA CYS A 97 -12.74 0.52 -1.84
C CYS A 97 -13.40 0.09 -3.14
N GLY A 98 -13.35 -1.21 -3.43
CA GLY A 98 -14.04 -1.77 -4.60
C GLY A 98 -15.55 -1.83 -4.39
N GLY A 99 -16.29 -1.57 -5.48
CA GLY A 99 -17.73 -1.87 -5.57
C GLY A 99 -18.00 -3.34 -5.84
N ASP A 100 -19.24 -3.78 -5.65
CA ASP A 100 -19.71 -5.17 -5.78
C ASP A 100 -18.89 -6.14 -4.91
N ARG A 101 -18.48 -5.69 -3.74
CA ARG A 101 -17.66 -6.40 -2.75
C ARG A 101 -18.21 -6.15 -1.34
N ASP A 102 -17.61 -6.79 -0.35
CA ASP A 102 -17.90 -6.56 1.06
C ASP A 102 -17.80 -5.06 1.39
N ASN A 103 -18.93 -4.46 1.73
CA ASN A 103 -19.03 -3.04 2.07
C ASN A 103 -18.78 -2.80 3.58
N THR A 104 -18.83 -3.82 4.42
CA THR A 104 -18.66 -3.69 5.87
C THR A 104 -17.25 -3.22 6.23
N LYS A 105 -16.28 -3.49 5.37
CA LYS A 105 -14.89 -3.05 5.54
C LYS A 105 -14.68 -1.55 5.27
N ARG A 106 -15.58 -0.88 4.53
CA ARG A 106 -15.39 0.53 4.08
C ARG A 106 -15.21 1.49 5.27
N PRO A 107 -16.12 1.53 6.27
CA PRO A 107 -15.92 2.39 7.43
C PRO A 107 -14.71 1.97 8.29
N ILE A 108 -14.40 0.67 8.36
CA ILE A 108 -13.25 0.19 9.12
C ILE A 108 -11.94 0.72 8.51
N MET A 109 -11.81 0.64 7.18
CA MET A 109 -10.64 1.18 6.47
C MET A 109 -10.54 2.70 6.60
N GLY A 110 -11.67 3.43 6.58
CA GLY A 110 -11.71 4.85 6.85
C GLY A 110 -11.17 5.20 8.25
N GLU A 111 -11.61 4.48 9.27
CA GLU A 111 -11.15 4.67 10.64
C GLU A 111 -9.66 4.35 10.81
N ILE A 112 -9.17 3.28 10.18
CA ILE A 112 -7.73 2.91 10.19
C ILE A 112 -6.89 4.00 9.55
N ALA A 113 -7.28 4.48 8.36
CA ALA A 113 -6.56 5.54 7.67
C ALA A 113 -6.53 6.84 8.49
N GLY A 114 -7.66 7.23 9.08
CA GLY A 114 -7.74 8.42 9.91
C GLY A 114 -6.91 8.37 11.21
N LYS A 115 -6.69 7.16 11.75
CA LYS A 115 -5.87 6.98 12.96
C LYS A 115 -4.37 6.88 12.68
N LEU A 116 -3.98 6.32 11.53
CA LEU A 116 -2.59 5.92 11.29
C LEU A 116 -1.85 6.83 10.30
N SER A 117 -2.55 7.63 9.48
CA SER A 117 -1.93 8.59 8.59
C SER A 117 -2.08 10.04 9.08
N ASP A 118 -1.18 10.92 8.66
CA ASP A 118 -1.25 12.35 8.97
C ASP A 118 -2.23 13.08 8.03
N TYR A 119 -2.44 12.49 6.85
CA TYR A 119 -3.39 12.98 5.86
C TYR A 119 -3.90 11.85 4.98
N SER A 120 -5.20 11.78 4.77
CA SER A 120 -5.81 10.77 3.90
C SER A 120 -6.43 11.41 2.66
N ILE A 121 -6.33 10.71 1.53
CA ILE A 121 -7.04 11.05 0.29
C ILE A 121 -7.94 9.87 -0.05
N ILE A 122 -9.26 10.08 0.06
CA ILE A 122 -10.25 9.06 -0.24
C ILE A 122 -10.66 9.22 -1.70
N THR A 123 -10.55 8.13 -2.47
CA THR A 123 -10.77 8.17 -3.91
C THR A 123 -11.46 6.90 -4.40
N SER A 124 -11.79 6.85 -5.70
CA SER A 124 -12.31 5.64 -6.33
C SER A 124 -11.21 4.59 -6.51
N ASP A 125 -11.57 3.34 -6.31
CA ASP A 125 -10.77 2.17 -6.70
C ASP A 125 -11.36 1.55 -7.98
N ASN A 126 -11.97 0.37 -7.91
CA ASN A 126 -12.77 -0.26 -8.96
C ASN A 126 -14.25 -0.15 -8.54
N PRO A 127 -14.99 0.91 -8.89
CA PRO A 127 -16.37 1.09 -8.44
C PRO A 127 -17.32 0.03 -9.02
N ARG A 128 -16.96 -0.59 -10.14
CA ARG A 128 -17.80 -1.56 -10.83
C ARG A 128 -19.19 -0.98 -11.10
N THR A 129 -20.26 -1.66 -10.67
CA THR A 129 -21.63 -1.20 -10.91
C THR A 129 -22.17 -0.24 -9.83
N GLU A 130 -21.41 -0.05 -8.74
CA GLU A 130 -21.78 0.92 -7.69
C GLU A 130 -21.34 2.34 -8.06
N ASP A 131 -22.08 3.34 -7.54
CA ASP A 131 -21.68 4.73 -7.61
C ASP A 131 -20.43 4.98 -6.76
N PRO A 132 -19.32 5.51 -7.34
CA PRO A 132 -18.08 5.74 -6.61
C PRO A 132 -18.25 6.73 -5.44
N VAL A 133 -19.17 7.71 -5.55
CA VAL A 133 -19.43 8.65 -4.48
C VAL A 133 -20.06 7.95 -3.28
N SER A 134 -21.01 7.06 -3.52
CA SER A 134 -21.65 6.27 -2.45
C SER A 134 -20.66 5.37 -1.72
N ILE A 135 -19.66 4.80 -2.43
CA ILE A 135 -18.58 4.02 -1.81
C ILE A 135 -17.72 4.92 -0.90
N ILE A 136 -17.37 6.10 -1.38
CA ILE A 136 -16.56 7.08 -0.64
C ILE A 136 -17.28 7.54 0.62
N GLU A 137 -18.58 7.86 0.54
CA GLU A 137 -19.39 8.24 1.69
C GLU A 137 -19.38 7.18 2.81
N GLN A 138 -19.39 5.90 2.45
CA GLN A 138 -19.29 4.81 3.43
C GLN A 138 -17.90 4.74 4.09
N ILE A 139 -16.83 5.08 3.36
CA ILE A 139 -15.48 5.20 3.93
C ILE A 139 -15.43 6.40 4.90
N GLU A 140 -16.04 7.53 4.53
CA GLU A 140 -16.10 8.73 5.36
C GLU A 140 -16.79 8.51 6.71
N VAL A 141 -17.76 7.58 6.79
CA VAL A 141 -18.38 7.19 8.08
C VAL A 141 -17.33 6.77 9.11
N GLY A 142 -16.33 6.02 8.68
CA GLY A 142 -15.22 5.60 9.56
C GLY A 142 -14.24 6.74 9.82
N MET A 143 -13.87 7.49 8.79
CA MET A 143 -12.97 8.64 8.90
C MET A 143 -13.48 9.67 9.92
N LYS A 144 -14.78 9.96 9.90
CA LYS A 144 -15.45 10.93 10.83
C LYS A 144 -15.47 10.46 12.29
N ARG A 145 -15.07 9.23 12.60
CA ARG A 145 -14.88 8.73 13.98
C ARG A 145 -13.49 9.05 14.52
N THR A 146 -12.66 9.73 13.76
CA THR A 146 -11.28 10.07 14.10
C THR A 146 -11.06 11.58 13.93
N ASP A 147 -9.96 12.10 14.46
CA ASP A 147 -9.50 13.47 14.24
C ASP A 147 -8.62 13.58 12.97
N GLY A 148 -8.56 12.51 12.15
CA GLY A 148 -7.74 12.43 10.95
C GLY A 148 -8.14 13.46 9.90
N LYS A 149 -7.15 14.12 9.33
CA LYS A 149 -7.35 15.08 8.23
C LYS A 149 -7.47 14.34 6.91
N TYR A 150 -8.46 14.70 6.12
CA TYR A 150 -8.64 14.04 4.82
C TYR A 150 -9.23 14.95 3.76
N LYS A 151 -9.15 14.50 2.51
CA LYS A 151 -9.80 15.08 1.34
C LYS A 151 -10.43 13.97 0.51
N VAL A 152 -11.57 14.28 -0.08
CA VAL A 152 -12.21 13.43 -1.08
C VAL A 152 -11.89 13.95 -2.46
N ILE A 153 -11.38 13.08 -3.34
CA ILE A 153 -11.18 13.35 -4.77
C ILE A 153 -11.59 12.08 -5.51
N VAL A 154 -12.72 12.12 -6.20
CA VAL A 154 -13.35 10.92 -6.78
C VAL A 154 -12.47 10.30 -7.86
N ASP A 155 -11.94 11.10 -8.79
CA ASP A 155 -11.02 10.62 -9.82
C ASP A 155 -9.66 10.26 -9.21
N ARG A 156 -9.27 9.00 -9.33
CA ARG A 156 -8.03 8.50 -8.72
C ARG A 156 -6.78 9.10 -9.36
N ARG A 157 -6.83 9.48 -10.62
CA ARG A 157 -5.71 10.14 -11.31
C ARG A 157 -5.50 11.55 -10.76
N GLU A 158 -6.59 12.29 -10.58
CA GLU A 158 -6.55 13.61 -9.95
C GLU A 158 -6.12 13.52 -8.47
N ALA A 159 -6.56 12.47 -7.77
CA ALA A 159 -6.17 12.22 -6.38
C ALA A 159 -4.65 11.97 -6.24
N ILE A 160 -4.05 11.20 -7.15
CA ILE A 160 -2.60 10.97 -7.19
C ILE A 160 -1.86 12.27 -7.53
N ALA A 161 -2.32 13.02 -8.53
CA ALA A 161 -1.74 14.31 -8.87
C ALA A 161 -1.76 15.27 -7.68
N TYR A 162 -2.91 15.38 -7.01
CA TYR A 162 -3.06 16.19 -5.80
C TYR A 162 -2.08 15.77 -4.68
N ALA A 163 -1.93 14.46 -4.45
CA ALA A 163 -1.00 13.96 -3.45
C ALA A 163 0.45 14.39 -3.76
N LEU A 164 0.87 14.25 -5.03
CA LEU A 164 2.23 14.62 -5.47
C LEU A 164 2.47 16.13 -5.40
N ASP A 165 1.52 16.95 -5.83
CA ASP A 165 1.65 18.42 -5.84
C ASP A 165 1.71 19.04 -4.42
N HIS A 166 1.13 18.34 -3.42
CA HIS A 166 1.06 18.83 -2.03
C HIS A 166 2.03 18.09 -1.08
N ALA A 167 2.78 17.12 -1.60
CA ALA A 167 3.79 16.42 -0.82
C ALA A 167 5.06 17.26 -0.66
N LYS A 168 5.65 17.18 0.52
CA LYS A 168 6.98 17.71 0.80
C LYS A 168 8.02 16.61 0.55
N LYS A 169 9.27 17.02 0.45
CA LYS A 169 10.41 16.15 0.15
C LYS A 169 10.51 14.90 1.04
N ASP A 170 10.20 15.05 2.33
CA ASP A 170 10.36 14.02 3.34
C ASP A 170 9.02 13.31 3.68
N ASP A 171 7.96 13.61 2.92
CA ASP A 171 6.67 12.91 3.04
C ASP A 171 6.75 11.50 2.41
N VAL A 172 5.92 10.61 2.94
CA VAL A 172 5.70 9.26 2.41
C VAL A 172 4.25 9.15 1.94
N ILE A 173 4.05 8.80 0.67
CA ILE A 173 2.74 8.62 0.06
C ILE A 173 2.50 7.13 -0.16
N ILE A 174 1.45 6.57 0.42
CA ILE A 174 0.97 5.22 0.14
C ILE A 174 -0.19 5.29 -0.84
N LEU A 175 -0.04 4.64 -2.01
CA LEU A 175 -1.10 4.36 -2.96
C LEU A 175 -1.61 2.94 -2.68
N ALA A 176 -2.68 2.83 -1.90
CA ALA A 176 -3.21 1.54 -1.44
C ALA A 176 -4.42 1.07 -2.26
N GLY A 177 -4.49 -0.24 -2.47
CA GLY A 177 -5.63 -0.94 -3.06
C GLY A 177 -5.33 -1.64 -4.38
N LYS A 178 -4.66 -0.97 -5.32
CA LYS A 178 -4.46 -1.49 -6.69
C LYS A 178 -3.20 -2.34 -6.85
N GLY A 179 -2.12 -1.98 -6.17
CA GLY A 179 -0.86 -2.73 -6.27
C GLY A 179 -0.40 -2.93 -7.71
N GLN A 180 -0.36 -4.19 -8.16
CA GLN A 180 0.06 -4.53 -9.53
C GLN A 180 -1.04 -4.36 -10.60
N GLU A 181 -2.26 -3.96 -10.24
CA GLU A 181 -3.32 -3.76 -11.22
C GLU A 181 -2.97 -2.63 -12.20
N THR A 182 -3.20 -2.89 -13.49
CA THR A 182 -2.97 -1.92 -14.59
C THR A 182 -4.27 -1.41 -15.19
N TYR A 183 -5.37 -1.54 -14.45
CA TYR A 183 -6.71 -1.16 -14.91
C TYR A 183 -7.58 -0.62 -13.78
N GLN A 184 -8.65 0.07 -14.17
CA GLN A 184 -9.79 0.42 -13.31
C GLN A 184 -11.07 -0.13 -13.94
N ILE A 185 -11.96 -0.72 -13.13
CA ILE A 185 -13.25 -1.26 -13.58
C ILE A 185 -14.34 -0.25 -13.25
N ILE A 186 -14.98 0.31 -14.28
CA ILE A 186 -16.10 1.24 -14.17
C ILE A 186 -17.29 0.61 -14.92
N GLY A 187 -18.40 0.39 -14.23
CA GLY A 187 -19.46 -0.45 -14.77
C GLY A 187 -18.94 -1.88 -14.98
N LYS A 188 -19.02 -2.35 -16.21
CA LYS A 188 -18.50 -3.67 -16.64
C LYS A 188 -17.24 -3.56 -17.49
N GLU A 189 -16.74 -2.36 -17.72
CA GLU A 189 -15.60 -2.09 -18.60
C GLU A 189 -14.31 -1.94 -17.82
N LYS A 190 -13.21 -2.42 -18.42
CA LYS A 190 -11.85 -2.19 -17.91
C LYS A 190 -11.24 -1.02 -18.67
N HIS A 191 -10.78 -0.03 -17.94
CA HIS A 191 -10.05 1.12 -18.44
C HIS A 191 -8.60 1.02 -18.03
N ASP A 192 -7.67 1.34 -18.90
CA ASP A 192 -6.24 1.34 -18.59
C ASP A 192 -5.90 2.34 -17.49
N PHE A 193 -5.35 1.84 -16.42
CA PHE A 193 -4.97 2.62 -15.26
C PHE A 193 -3.85 1.93 -14.49
N ASP A 194 -2.61 2.38 -14.65
CA ASP A 194 -1.47 1.96 -13.86
C ASP A 194 -0.98 3.15 -13.02
N GLU A 195 -0.97 3.01 -11.69
CA GLU A 195 -0.56 4.06 -10.77
C GLU A 195 0.88 4.50 -10.99
N ARG A 196 1.79 3.57 -11.31
CA ARG A 196 3.20 3.88 -11.64
C ARG A 196 3.31 4.80 -12.83
N VAL A 197 2.54 4.49 -13.89
CA VAL A 197 2.50 5.31 -15.10
C VAL A 197 1.91 6.70 -14.81
N VAL A 198 0.87 6.77 -13.97
CA VAL A 198 0.26 8.05 -13.56
C VAL A 198 1.27 8.91 -12.80
N VAL A 199 1.97 8.33 -11.80
CA VAL A 199 2.98 9.02 -11.01
C VAL A 199 4.13 9.51 -11.90
N TYR A 200 4.73 8.65 -12.72
CA TYR A 200 5.85 9.04 -13.58
C TYR A 200 5.47 10.08 -14.63
N LYS A 201 4.27 10.00 -15.22
CA LYS A 201 3.78 11.02 -16.14
C LYS A 201 3.56 12.38 -15.48
N HIS A 202 3.19 12.38 -14.19
CA HIS A 202 2.99 13.62 -13.45
C HIS A 202 4.32 14.29 -13.08
N LEU A 203 5.29 13.51 -12.62
CA LEU A 203 6.60 14.01 -12.21
C LEU A 203 7.51 14.44 -13.37
N ASN A 204 7.25 13.96 -14.59
CA ASN A 204 8.03 14.29 -15.78
C ASN A 204 7.37 15.38 -16.65
N LYS A 205 6.43 16.13 -16.11
CA LYS A 205 5.87 17.34 -16.73
C LYS A 205 6.77 18.55 -16.44
#